data_40a6cc97fc67240aedebff3076ed8ced
#
_entry.id   40a6cc97fc67240aedebff3076ed8ced
#
_cell.length_a   1.000
_cell.length_b   1.000
_cell.length_c   1.000
_cell.angle_alpha   90.00
_cell.angle_beta   90.00
_cell.angle_gamma   90.00
#
_symmetry.space_group_name_H-M   'P 1'
#
loop_
_entity.id
_entity.type
_entity.pdbx_description
1 polymer ?
#
loop_
_entity_poly.entity_id
_entity_poly.type
_entity_poly.pdbx_seq_one_letter_code
_entity_poly.pdbx_strand_id
1 'polypeptide(L)'
;MHLHVADHPLINHKLTVLRDRQTPSATFRQLVDELVTLLAYEATRQVSVTETAINTPVAPTVGRKLSEPRPIVVPVLRAGLGMLEGMTRLLPTAEVGFLGMRRDDDTLEIETYANRLPDDLSGRQCFILDPMLATGHTMVAATDYLFERGAKDVTCVCLLAAPEGLAVLEKAVGDRGDVNVVVAAVDDHLNDKSYIVPGLGDAGDRLYGIVD
;
A
#
# COMPACT_ATOMS: atom_id res chain seq x y z
N MET A 1 10.47 9.73 7.25
CA MET A 1 9.26 9.25 6.53
C MET A 1 8.58 10.41 5.81
N HIS A 2 8.02 10.20 4.62
CA HIS A 2 7.28 11.22 3.85
C HIS A 2 5.82 10.79 3.70
N LEU A 3 4.89 11.63 4.14
CA LEU A 3 3.45 11.42 3.98
C LEU A 3 2.94 12.21 2.78
N HIS A 4 2.25 11.54 1.87
CA HIS A 4 1.52 12.12 0.74
C HIS A 4 0.03 11.78 0.85
N VAL A 5 -0.80 12.76 1.14
CA VAL A 5 -2.26 12.63 1.08
C VAL A 5 -2.70 13.02 -0.33
N ALA A 6 -3.30 12.10 -1.04
CA ALA A 6 -3.72 12.28 -2.43
C ALA A 6 -5.04 13.08 -2.49
N ASP A 7 -4.95 14.40 -2.33
CA ASP A 7 -6.11 15.31 -2.40
C ASP A 7 -6.52 15.56 -3.85
N HIS A 8 -7.44 14.72 -4.32
CA HIS A 8 -8.00 14.81 -5.67
C HIS A 8 -9.52 14.63 -5.64
N PRO A 9 -10.33 15.45 -6.37
CA PRO A 9 -11.79 15.36 -6.35
C PRO A 9 -12.35 13.95 -6.63
N LEU A 10 -11.75 13.20 -7.55
CA LEU A 10 -12.20 11.83 -7.86
C LEU A 10 -11.87 10.85 -6.72
N ILE A 11 -10.76 11.03 -6.03
CA ILE A 11 -10.41 10.23 -4.84
C ILE A 11 -11.43 10.51 -3.74
N ASN A 12 -11.69 11.79 -3.45
CA ASN A 12 -12.64 12.20 -2.43
C ASN A 12 -14.06 11.71 -2.72
N HIS A 13 -14.50 11.79 -3.99
CA HIS A 13 -15.79 11.25 -4.42
C HIS A 13 -15.90 9.74 -4.18
N LYS A 14 -14.93 8.97 -4.66
CA LYS A 14 -14.92 7.51 -4.52
C LYS A 14 -14.81 7.08 -3.06
N LEU A 15 -13.98 7.78 -2.27
CA LEU A 15 -13.83 7.54 -0.84
C LEU A 15 -15.14 7.79 -0.09
N THR A 16 -15.91 8.81 -0.46
CA THR A 16 -17.23 9.09 0.13
C THR A 16 -18.18 7.92 -0.05
N VAL A 17 -18.26 7.36 -1.25
CA VAL A 17 -19.12 6.19 -1.52
C VAL A 17 -18.55 4.93 -0.82
N LEU A 18 -17.24 4.75 -0.81
CA LEU A 18 -16.57 3.63 -0.14
C LEU A 18 -16.88 3.58 1.36
N ARG A 19 -16.88 4.72 2.03
CA ARG A 19 -17.15 4.86 3.47
C ARG A 19 -18.59 4.52 3.85
N ASP A 20 -19.55 4.75 2.95
CA ASP A 20 -20.96 4.52 3.28
C ASP A 20 -21.20 3.06 3.68
N ARG A 21 -21.79 2.86 4.86
CA ARG A 21 -22.11 1.52 5.40
C ARG A 21 -23.05 0.71 4.51
N GLN A 22 -23.84 1.39 3.66
CA GLN A 22 -24.76 0.74 2.74
C GLN A 22 -24.09 0.27 1.45
N THR A 23 -22.83 0.62 1.20
CA THR A 23 -22.11 0.20 -0.01
C THR A 23 -21.90 -1.30 0.00
N PRO A 24 -22.50 -2.04 -0.98
CA PRO A 24 -22.36 -3.49 -1.04
C PRO A 24 -20.92 -3.91 -1.32
N SER A 25 -20.51 -5.12 -0.88
CA SER A 25 -19.15 -5.64 -1.05
C SER A 25 -18.67 -5.64 -2.51
N ALA A 26 -19.54 -5.91 -3.48
CA ALA A 26 -19.17 -5.84 -4.90
C ALA A 26 -18.73 -4.44 -5.33
N THR A 27 -19.54 -3.42 -4.97
CA THR A 27 -19.21 -2.00 -5.23
C THR A 27 -17.99 -1.57 -4.41
N PHE A 28 -17.87 -2.02 -3.18
CA PHE A 28 -16.72 -1.75 -2.33
C PHE A 28 -15.41 -2.23 -2.98
N ARG A 29 -15.38 -3.49 -3.47
CA ARG A 29 -14.22 -4.03 -4.20
C ARG A 29 -13.86 -3.21 -5.43
N GLN A 30 -14.87 -2.84 -6.24
CA GLN A 30 -14.65 -2.01 -7.42
C GLN A 30 -14.05 -0.64 -7.04
N LEU A 31 -14.59 0.02 -6.01
CA LEU A 31 -14.09 1.31 -5.55
C LEU A 31 -12.67 1.22 -4.97
N VAL A 32 -12.35 0.14 -4.25
CA VAL A 32 -10.98 -0.12 -3.78
C VAL A 32 -10.02 -0.22 -4.96
N ASP A 33 -10.35 -1.01 -5.98
CA ASP A 33 -9.52 -1.16 -7.18
C ASP A 33 -9.29 0.18 -7.89
N GLU A 34 -10.36 0.97 -8.07
CA GLU A 34 -10.29 2.29 -8.71
C GLU A 34 -9.48 3.30 -7.88
N LEU A 35 -9.67 3.33 -6.55
CA LEU A 35 -8.90 4.19 -5.64
C LEU A 35 -7.42 3.80 -5.64
N VAL A 36 -7.13 2.51 -5.55
CA VAL A 36 -5.74 2.03 -5.56
C VAL A 36 -5.06 2.36 -6.88
N THR A 37 -5.75 2.30 -8.01
CA THR A 37 -5.18 2.74 -9.30
C THR A 37 -4.77 4.22 -9.26
N LEU A 38 -5.58 5.09 -8.66
CA LEU A 38 -5.23 6.51 -8.51
C LEU A 38 -4.09 6.72 -7.51
N LEU A 39 -4.10 6.02 -6.37
CA LEU A 39 -3.02 6.09 -5.39
C LEU A 39 -1.71 5.51 -5.92
N ALA A 40 -1.76 4.45 -6.72
CA ALA A 40 -0.60 3.87 -7.38
C ALA A 40 0.05 4.85 -8.35
N TYR A 41 -0.74 5.66 -9.07
CA TYR A 41 -0.21 6.73 -9.92
C TYR A 41 0.59 7.74 -9.10
N GLU A 42 0.10 8.15 -7.93
CA GLU A 42 0.83 9.03 -7.02
C GLU A 42 2.05 8.32 -6.41
N ALA A 43 1.92 7.09 -5.97
CA ALA A 43 2.97 6.30 -5.34
C ALA A 43 4.16 6.01 -6.28
N THR A 44 3.91 5.98 -7.58
CA THR A 44 4.93 5.68 -8.60
C THR A 44 5.61 6.92 -9.20
N ARG A 45 5.39 8.12 -8.64
CA ARG A 45 6.00 9.37 -9.16
C ARG A 45 7.53 9.35 -9.20
N GLN A 46 8.16 8.59 -8.32
CA GLN A 46 9.60 8.48 -8.19
C GLN A 46 10.14 7.13 -8.68
N VAL A 47 9.34 6.36 -9.44
CA VAL A 47 9.80 5.08 -9.97
C VAL A 47 10.99 5.30 -10.90
N SER A 48 12.03 4.47 -10.71
CA SER A 48 13.28 4.59 -11.45
C SER A 48 13.10 4.21 -12.92
N VAL A 49 13.65 5.05 -13.81
CA VAL A 49 13.63 4.82 -15.26
C VAL A 49 15.02 4.97 -15.87
N THR A 50 15.30 4.17 -16.88
CA THR A 50 16.56 4.18 -17.65
C THR A 50 16.30 4.59 -19.09
N GLU A 51 17.17 5.42 -19.65
CA GLU A 51 17.12 5.81 -21.05
C GLU A 51 17.43 4.61 -21.95
N THR A 52 16.68 4.47 -23.04
CA THR A 52 16.78 3.37 -23.97
C THR A 52 16.62 3.88 -25.39
N ALA A 53 17.56 3.55 -26.26
CA ALA A 53 17.44 3.84 -27.69
C ALA A 53 16.29 3.02 -28.30
N ILE A 54 15.42 3.66 -29.04
CA ILE A 54 14.28 3.05 -29.73
C ILE A 54 14.17 3.59 -31.15
N ASN A 55 13.46 2.85 -32.01
CA ASN A 55 13.06 3.32 -33.33
C ASN A 55 11.53 3.49 -33.35
N THR A 56 11.07 4.70 -33.63
CA THR A 56 9.66 4.92 -33.96
C THR A 56 9.42 4.61 -35.44
N PRO A 57 8.18 4.53 -35.90
CA PRO A 57 7.91 4.42 -37.35
C PRO A 57 8.48 5.56 -38.21
N VAL A 58 8.86 6.67 -37.60
CA VAL A 58 9.33 7.87 -38.30
C VAL A 58 10.86 8.04 -38.20
N ALA A 59 11.43 7.88 -36.98
CA ALA A 59 12.86 8.15 -36.76
C ALA A 59 13.40 7.44 -35.50
N PRO A 60 14.72 7.23 -35.40
CA PRO A 60 15.38 6.85 -34.14
C PRO A 60 15.19 7.95 -33.09
N THR A 61 15.04 7.52 -31.81
CA THR A 61 14.96 8.45 -30.68
C THR A 61 15.40 7.75 -29.38
N VAL A 62 15.43 8.49 -28.27
CA VAL A 62 15.68 7.95 -26.93
C VAL A 62 14.37 8.01 -26.13
N GLY A 63 13.92 6.87 -25.64
CA GLY A 63 12.79 6.74 -24.74
C GLY A 63 13.26 6.41 -23.32
N ARG A 64 12.29 6.19 -22.41
CA ARG A 64 12.55 5.77 -21.03
C ARG A 64 11.76 4.52 -20.71
N LYS A 65 12.39 3.56 -20.02
CA LYS A 65 11.78 2.33 -19.53
C LYS A 65 12.02 2.20 -18.03
N LEU A 66 11.17 1.44 -17.34
CA LEU A 66 11.42 1.11 -15.94
C LEU A 66 12.81 0.47 -15.79
N SER A 67 13.54 0.90 -14.76
CA SER A 67 14.88 0.37 -14.46
C SER A 67 14.80 -1.03 -13.89
N GLU A 68 15.90 -1.78 -14.01
CA GLU A 68 16.12 -3.00 -13.23
C GLU A 68 16.95 -2.66 -11.96
N PRO A 69 16.78 -3.39 -10.88
CA PRO A 69 15.80 -4.48 -10.69
C PRO A 69 14.35 -3.95 -10.65
N ARG A 70 13.40 -4.76 -11.13
CA ARG A 70 11.98 -4.37 -11.17
C ARG A 70 11.44 -4.09 -9.78
N PRO A 71 10.49 -3.15 -9.65
CA PRO A 71 9.77 -2.97 -8.41
C PRO A 71 9.07 -4.25 -7.94
N ILE A 72 8.87 -4.36 -6.63
CA ILE A 72 8.07 -5.43 -6.03
C ILE A 72 6.85 -4.86 -5.33
N VAL A 73 5.70 -5.51 -5.51
CA VAL A 73 4.43 -5.19 -4.86
C VAL A 73 4.15 -6.23 -3.80
N VAL A 74 3.87 -5.80 -2.59
CA VAL A 74 3.74 -6.66 -1.41
C VAL A 74 2.40 -6.40 -0.71
N PRO A 75 1.31 -7.06 -1.12
CA PRO A 75 0.07 -7.00 -0.37
C PRO A 75 0.22 -7.70 0.99
N VAL A 76 -0.22 -7.01 2.04
CA VAL A 76 -0.39 -7.61 3.37
C VAL A 76 -1.71 -8.35 3.42
N LEU A 77 -1.63 -9.66 3.52
CA LEU A 77 -2.81 -10.52 3.51
C LEU A 77 -3.58 -10.36 4.85
N ARG A 78 -4.89 -10.37 4.82
CA ARG A 78 -5.81 -10.67 3.72
C ARG A 78 -6.23 -9.42 2.95
N ALA A 79 -6.47 -8.29 3.63
CA ALA A 79 -7.13 -7.10 3.05
C ALA A 79 -6.32 -6.43 1.91
N GLY A 80 -4.97 -6.42 2.01
CA GLY A 80 -4.10 -5.88 0.96
C GLY A 80 -4.21 -6.60 -0.39
N LEU A 81 -4.69 -7.87 -0.41
CA LEU A 81 -4.93 -8.59 -1.65
C LEU A 81 -5.99 -7.89 -2.53
N GLY A 82 -6.99 -7.25 -1.91
CA GLY A 82 -7.99 -6.47 -2.64
C GLY A 82 -7.44 -5.23 -3.35
N MET A 83 -6.20 -4.84 -3.05
CA MET A 83 -5.53 -3.69 -3.66
C MET A 83 -4.59 -4.08 -4.82
N LEU A 84 -4.29 -5.37 -4.96
CA LEU A 84 -3.23 -5.84 -5.85
C LEU A 84 -3.52 -5.54 -7.32
N GLU A 85 -4.75 -5.74 -7.77
CA GLU A 85 -5.13 -5.53 -9.18
C GLU A 85 -4.97 -4.06 -9.58
N GLY A 86 -5.42 -3.11 -8.76
CA GLY A 86 -5.26 -1.68 -9.00
C GLY A 86 -3.80 -1.27 -9.13
N MET A 87 -2.91 -1.83 -8.32
CA MET A 87 -1.48 -1.55 -8.37
C MET A 87 -0.80 -2.16 -9.60
N THR A 88 -1.05 -3.43 -9.88
CA THR A 88 -0.41 -4.15 -11.00
C THR A 88 -0.93 -3.69 -12.37
N ARG A 89 -2.08 -3.04 -12.44
CA ARG A 89 -2.56 -2.38 -13.65
C ARG A 89 -1.62 -1.27 -14.12
N LEU A 90 -1.01 -0.53 -13.20
CA LEU A 90 -0.02 0.50 -13.52
C LEU A 90 1.40 -0.04 -13.60
N LEU A 91 1.73 -1.06 -12.82
CA LEU A 91 3.03 -1.72 -12.82
C LEU A 91 2.91 -3.19 -13.26
N PRO A 92 2.54 -3.47 -14.52
CA PRO A 92 2.23 -4.84 -14.98
C PRO A 92 3.46 -5.76 -15.00
N THR A 93 4.66 -5.21 -14.93
CA THR A 93 5.91 -5.96 -14.91
C THR A 93 6.54 -6.07 -13.52
N ALA A 94 5.92 -5.48 -12.49
CA ALA A 94 6.36 -5.62 -11.12
C ALA A 94 6.24 -7.08 -10.67
N GLU A 95 7.20 -7.52 -9.86
CA GLU A 95 7.07 -8.79 -9.16
C GLU A 95 6.10 -8.65 -7.97
N VAL A 96 5.50 -9.75 -7.55
CA VAL A 96 4.56 -9.77 -6.43
C VAL A 96 5.08 -10.70 -5.35
N GLY A 97 5.28 -10.16 -4.16
CA GLY A 97 5.54 -10.93 -2.94
C GLY A 97 4.32 -10.88 -2.03
N PHE A 98 4.24 -11.76 -1.04
CA PHE A 98 3.11 -11.81 -0.11
C PHE A 98 3.59 -11.87 1.32
N LEU A 99 3.00 -11.05 2.19
CA LEU A 99 3.13 -11.12 3.63
C LEU A 99 1.76 -11.41 4.25
N GLY A 100 1.64 -12.54 4.94
CA GLY A 100 0.47 -12.87 5.74
C GLY A 100 0.76 -12.53 7.19
N MET A 101 0.06 -11.55 7.72
CA MET A 101 0.22 -11.08 9.08
C MET A 101 -1.13 -11.05 9.78
N ARG A 102 -1.15 -11.41 11.05
CA ARG A 102 -2.29 -11.25 11.93
C ARG A 102 -1.83 -10.74 13.28
N ARG A 103 -2.68 -9.99 13.93
CA ARG A 103 -2.47 -9.63 15.34
C ARG A 103 -2.97 -10.78 16.20
N ASP A 104 -2.16 -11.19 17.14
CA ASP A 104 -2.60 -12.11 18.18
C ASP A 104 -3.50 -11.35 19.16
N ASP A 105 -4.70 -11.87 19.45
CA ASP A 105 -5.71 -11.19 20.27
C ASP A 105 -5.33 -11.15 21.77
N ASP A 106 -4.50 -12.10 22.22
CA ASP A 106 -4.11 -12.21 23.63
C ASP A 106 -2.81 -11.43 23.91
N THR A 107 -1.80 -11.56 23.05
CA THR A 107 -0.48 -10.94 23.24
C THR A 107 -0.33 -9.60 22.56
N LEU A 108 -1.23 -9.26 21.62
CA LEU A 108 -1.19 -8.09 20.74
C LEU A 108 0.04 -8.04 19.83
N GLU A 109 0.83 -9.09 19.77
CA GLU A 109 1.98 -9.22 18.87
C GLU A 109 1.54 -9.52 17.45
N ILE A 110 2.38 -9.14 16.48
CA ILE A 110 2.13 -9.45 15.06
C ILE A 110 2.76 -10.81 14.76
N GLU A 111 1.90 -11.79 14.47
CA GLU A 111 2.32 -13.11 13.98
C GLU A 111 2.35 -13.10 12.45
N THR A 112 3.46 -13.57 11.88
CA THR A 112 3.59 -13.77 10.43
C THR A 112 3.31 -15.23 10.09
N TYR A 113 2.20 -15.49 9.42
CA TYR A 113 1.80 -16.83 9.01
C TYR A 113 2.13 -17.18 7.57
N ALA A 114 2.49 -16.19 6.76
CA ALA A 114 2.96 -16.38 5.38
C ALA A 114 4.01 -15.34 5.00
N ASN A 115 5.11 -15.81 4.41
CA ASN A 115 6.18 -14.97 3.88
C ASN A 115 6.61 -15.56 2.53
N ARG A 116 6.35 -14.82 1.44
CA ARG A 116 6.72 -15.16 0.07
C ARG A 116 7.40 -13.95 -0.57
N LEU A 117 8.51 -13.53 0.03
CA LEU A 117 9.38 -12.48 -0.48
C LEU A 117 10.68 -13.08 -1.02
N PRO A 118 11.34 -12.45 -2.00
CA PRO A 118 12.72 -12.74 -2.34
C PRO A 118 13.64 -12.55 -1.13
N ASP A 119 14.72 -13.30 -1.06
CA ASP A 119 15.70 -13.20 0.05
C ASP A 119 16.50 -11.89 -0.02
N ASP A 120 16.68 -11.31 -1.22
CA ASP A 120 17.37 -10.04 -1.44
C ASP A 120 16.48 -9.05 -2.19
N LEU A 121 16.26 -7.89 -1.56
CA LEU A 121 15.51 -6.75 -2.09
C LEU A 121 16.39 -5.53 -2.33
N SER A 122 17.71 -5.70 -2.29
CA SER A 122 18.66 -4.59 -2.47
C SER A 122 18.45 -3.90 -3.82
N GLY A 123 18.38 -2.57 -3.79
CA GLY A 123 18.17 -1.72 -4.97
C GLY A 123 16.76 -1.76 -5.56
N ARG A 124 15.83 -2.49 -4.96
CA ARG A 124 14.43 -2.55 -5.43
C ARG A 124 13.56 -1.50 -4.75
N GLN A 125 12.65 -0.91 -5.50
CA GLN A 125 11.53 -0.15 -4.95
C GLN A 125 10.45 -1.13 -4.51
N CYS A 126 10.01 -1.01 -3.25
CA CYS A 126 9.05 -1.91 -2.64
C CYS A 126 7.76 -1.16 -2.34
N PHE A 127 6.61 -1.70 -2.81
CA PHE A 127 5.29 -1.13 -2.57
C PHE A 127 4.49 -2.05 -1.67
N ILE A 128 4.28 -1.67 -0.40
CA ILE A 128 3.42 -2.38 0.54
C ILE A 128 1.99 -1.93 0.32
N LEU A 129 1.06 -2.88 0.21
CA LEU A 129 -0.36 -2.61 0.09
C LEU A 129 -1.10 -3.08 1.35
N ASP A 130 -1.65 -2.14 2.10
CA ASP A 130 -2.53 -2.41 3.23
C ASP A 130 -3.60 -1.30 3.29
N PRO A 131 -4.89 -1.60 3.20
CA PRO A 131 -5.93 -0.57 3.10
C PRO A 131 -6.00 0.35 4.32
N MET A 132 -5.60 -0.10 5.51
CA MET A 132 -5.87 0.61 6.77
C MET A 132 -4.61 0.75 7.62
N LEU A 133 -3.99 1.93 7.60
CA LEU A 133 -2.91 2.26 8.53
C LEU A 133 -3.51 2.77 9.86
N ALA A 134 -4.03 1.84 10.67
CA ALA A 134 -4.69 2.15 11.94
C ALA A 134 -3.68 2.31 13.09
N THR A 135 -3.26 1.24 13.75
CA THR A 135 -2.28 1.30 14.85
C THR A 135 -0.82 1.37 14.37
N GLY A 136 -0.56 1.08 13.11
CA GLY A 136 0.76 1.10 12.51
C GLY A 136 1.60 -0.17 12.69
N HIS A 137 1.27 -1.05 13.64
CA HIS A 137 2.12 -2.20 13.97
C HIS A 137 2.31 -3.19 12.81
N THR A 138 1.24 -3.48 12.06
CA THR A 138 1.32 -4.33 10.85
C THR A 138 2.24 -3.73 9.80
N MET A 139 2.12 -2.41 9.56
CA MET A 139 2.96 -1.72 8.59
C MET A 139 4.42 -1.67 9.03
N VAL A 140 4.69 -1.47 10.33
CA VAL A 140 6.03 -1.56 10.90
C VAL A 140 6.62 -2.95 10.65
N ALA A 141 5.90 -4.01 11.02
CA ALA A 141 6.37 -5.38 10.82
C ALA A 141 6.63 -5.68 9.33
N ALA A 142 5.74 -5.27 8.42
CA ALA A 142 5.93 -5.43 6.99
C ALA A 142 7.17 -4.68 6.49
N THR A 143 7.38 -3.44 6.94
CA THR A 143 8.56 -2.63 6.59
C THR A 143 9.84 -3.26 7.12
N ASP A 144 9.84 -3.80 8.35
CA ASP A 144 10.96 -4.51 8.95
C ASP A 144 11.38 -5.72 8.10
N TYR A 145 10.42 -6.52 7.65
CA TYR A 145 10.68 -7.66 6.76
C TYR A 145 11.38 -7.26 5.46
N LEU A 146 11.03 -6.11 4.89
CA LEU A 146 11.67 -5.60 3.68
C LEU A 146 13.09 -5.08 3.97
N PHE A 147 13.27 -4.34 5.05
CA PHE A 147 14.58 -3.82 5.45
C PHE A 147 15.57 -4.92 5.79
N GLU A 148 15.14 -5.99 6.47
CA GLU A 148 15.97 -7.17 6.76
C GLU A 148 16.50 -7.85 5.49
N ARG A 149 15.80 -7.68 4.36
CA ARG A 149 16.19 -8.16 3.03
C ARG A 149 16.92 -7.14 2.17
N GLY A 150 17.36 -6.04 2.77
CA GLY A 150 18.18 -5.03 2.09
C GLY A 150 17.40 -3.95 1.34
N ALA A 151 16.06 -3.92 1.42
CA ALA A 151 15.28 -2.81 0.86
C ALA A 151 15.71 -1.48 1.49
N LYS A 152 15.68 -0.39 0.71
CA LYS A 152 15.99 0.96 1.16
C LYS A 152 14.94 1.99 0.71
N ASP A 153 14.11 1.64 -0.26
CA ASP A 153 13.06 2.47 -0.84
C ASP A 153 11.73 1.71 -0.71
N VAL A 154 10.90 2.14 0.24
CA VAL A 154 9.63 1.51 0.58
C VAL A 154 8.51 2.53 0.49
N THR A 155 7.46 2.22 -0.27
CA THR A 155 6.25 3.03 -0.33
C THR A 155 5.07 2.22 0.19
N CYS A 156 4.43 2.72 1.24
CA CYS A 156 3.20 2.17 1.79
C CYS A 156 2.01 2.83 1.11
N VAL A 157 1.12 2.05 0.53
CA VAL A 157 -0.11 2.53 -0.13
C VAL A 157 -1.30 2.10 0.71
N CYS A 158 -2.05 3.08 1.23
CA CYS A 158 -3.20 2.86 2.10
C CYS A 158 -4.43 3.62 1.59
N LEU A 159 -5.64 3.14 1.89
CA LEU A 159 -6.86 3.92 1.66
C LEU A 159 -7.02 4.97 2.75
N LEU A 160 -6.88 4.57 4.02
CA LEU A 160 -6.99 5.45 5.18
C LEU A 160 -5.82 5.27 6.14
N ALA A 161 -5.47 6.35 6.83
CA ALA A 161 -4.54 6.32 7.94
C ALA A 161 -5.10 7.06 9.16
N ALA A 162 -4.67 6.65 10.36
CA ALA A 162 -4.85 7.39 11.58
C ALA A 162 -3.54 8.08 11.99
N PRO A 163 -3.59 9.25 12.65
CA PRO A 163 -2.40 9.95 13.13
C PRO A 163 -1.53 9.09 14.06
N GLU A 164 -2.17 8.26 14.90
CA GLU A 164 -1.48 7.35 15.82
C GLU A 164 -0.63 6.32 15.07
N GLY A 165 -1.18 5.71 14.01
CA GLY A 165 -0.47 4.72 13.20
C GLY A 165 0.68 5.34 12.41
N LEU A 166 0.48 6.54 11.88
CA LEU A 166 1.54 7.30 11.20
C LEU A 166 2.69 7.61 12.17
N ALA A 167 2.40 8.04 13.39
CA ALA A 167 3.42 8.33 14.41
C ALA A 167 4.20 7.08 14.84
N VAL A 168 3.52 5.93 14.97
CA VAL A 168 4.16 4.64 15.28
C VAL A 168 5.10 4.23 14.15
N LEU A 169 4.64 4.30 12.90
CA LEU A 169 5.45 3.95 11.73
C LEU A 169 6.67 4.88 11.59
N GLU A 170 6.48 6.20 11.71
CA GLU A 170 7.56 7.18 11.61
C GLU A 170 8.66 6.93 12.65
N LYS A 171 8.27 6.68 13.90
CA LYS A 171 9.20 6.36 14.99
C LYS A 171 9.96 5.06 14.73
N ALA A 172 9.29 4.03 14.21
CA ALA A 172 9.89 2.73 13.96
C ALA A 172 10.87 2.74 12.79
N VAL A 173 10.54 3.47 11.73
CA VAL A 173 11.38 3.57 10.53
C VAL A 173 12.71 4.28 10.84
N GLY A 174 12.67 5.41 11.57
CA GLY A 174 13.87 6.20 11.87
C GLY A 174 14.68 6.52 10.60
N ASP A 175 16.00 6.26 10.69
CA ASP A 175 16.95 6.49 9.58
C ASP A 175 17.30 5.22 8.77
N ARG A 176 16.51 4.14 8.90
CA ARG A 176 16.85 2.84 8.29
C ARG A 176 16.69 2.82 6.77
N GLY A 177 15.83 3.66 6.21
CA GLY A 177 15.57 3.74 4.79
C GLY A 177 14.65 4.89 4.42
N ASP A 178 14.40 5.06 3.13
CA ASP A 178 13.44 6.04 2.63
C ASP A 178 12.04 5.40 2.60
N VAL A 179 11.13 5.90 3.45
CA VAL A 179 9.76 5.40 3.54
C VAL A 179 8.78 6.49 3.18
N ASN A 180 7.98 6.20 2.17
CA ASN A 180 6.88 7.04 1.72
C ASN A 180 5.55 6.39 2.12
N VAL A 181 4.59 7.20 2.56
CA VAL A 181 3.20 6.77 2.79
C VAL A 181 2.30 7.56 1.84
N VAL A 182 1.59 6.84 0.97
CA VAL A 182 0.60 7.43 0.06
C VAL A 182 -0.77 6.95 0.49
N VAL A 183 -1.66 7.91 0.80
CA VAL A 183 -2.97 7.63 1.40
C VAL A 183 -4.05 8.52 0.80
N ALA A 184 -5.28 7.99 0.67
CA ALA A 184 -6.40 8.79 0.17
C ALA A 184 -6.90 9.81 1.21
N ALA A 185 -6.87 9.46 2.51
CA ALA A 185 -7.17 10.39 3.60
C ALA A 185 -6.49 9.99 4.91
N VAL A 186 -6.19 10.99 5.73
CA VAL A 186 -5.86 10.81 7.15
C VAL A 186 -7.10 11.20 7.94
N ASP A 187 -7.61 10.28 8.74
CA ASP A 187 -8.81 10.47 9.57
C ASP A 187 -8.45 10.99 10.97
N ASP A 188 -9.48 11.22 11.81
CA ASP A 188 -9.32 12.01 13.03
C ASP A 188 -8.50 11.29 14.12
N HIS A 189 -8.84 10.01 14.42
CA HIS A 189 -8.21 9.24 15.50
C HIS A 189 -8.60 7.75 15.45
N LEU A 190 -8.08 6.97 16.40
CA LEU A 190 -8.53 5.60 16.69
C LEU A 190 -9.50 5.58 17.86
N ASN A 191 -10.59 4.80 17.76
CA ASN A 191 -11.46 4.52 18.89
C ASN A 191 -10.85 3.46 19.84
N ASP A 192 -11.54 3.17 20.96
CA ASP A 192 -11.11 2.21 21.99
C ASP A 192 -10.89 0.77 21.45
N LYS A 193 -11.45 0.44 20.28
CA LYS A 193 -11.27 -0.83 19.59
C LYS A 193 -10.24 -0.77 18.47
N SER A 194 -9.44 0.30 18.40
CA SER A 194 -8.45 0.55 17.37
C SER A 194 -8.99 0.68 15.94
N TYR A 195 -10.27 1.02 15.77
CA TYR A 195 -10.83 1.40 14.48
C TYR A 195 -10.57 2.87 14.18
N ILE A 196 -10.26 3.17 12.93
CA ILE A 196 -10.13 4.55 12.42
C ILE A 196 -11.50 5.23 12.45
N VAL A 197 -11.55 6.48 12.93
CA VAL A 197 -12.76 7.31 13.02
C VAL A 197 -12.58 8.57 12.17
N PRO A 198 -13.53 8.89 11.24
CA PRO A 198 -14.78 8.19 10.93
C PRO A 198 -14.59 6.86 10.23
N GLY A 199 -13.46 6.62 9.57
CA GLY A 199 -13.08 5.34 8.98
C GLY A 199 -14.01 4.84 7.86
N LEU A 200 -14.00 3.53 7.69
CA LEU A 200 -14.87 2.78 6.77
C LEU A 200 -15.29 1.40 7.33
N GLY A 201 -15.00 1.14 8.61
CA GLY A 201 -15.18 -0.17 9.24
C GLY A 201 -13.99 -1.11 9.00
N ASP A 202 -14.21 -2.43 9.07
CA ASP A 202 -13.20 -3.41 8.71
C ASP A 202 -13.12 -3.57 7.19
N ALA A 203 -11.94 -3.29 6.63
CA ALA A 203 -11.73 -3.36 5.17
C ALA A 203 -11.77 -4.80 4.65
N GLY A 204 -11.28 -5.78 5.44
CA GLY A 204 -11.29 -7.18 5.07
C GLY A 204 -12.71 -7.72 4.97
N ASP A 205 -13.54 -7.46 5.97
CA ASP A 205 -14.94 -7.89 6.01
C ASP A 205 -15.73 -7.24 4.87
N ARG A 206 -15.52 -5.95 4.63
CA ARG A 206 -16.19 -5.25 3.53
C ARG A 206 -15.76 -5.73 2.15
N LEU A 207 -14.47 -6.10 1.98
CA LEU A 207 -13.96 -6.67 0.72
C LEU A 207 -14.51 -8.07 0.45
N TYR A 208 -14.56 -8.93 1.48
CA TYR A 208 -14.82 -10.36 1.31
C TYR A 208 -16.22 -10.78 1.75
N GLY A 209 -16.97 -9.92 2.41
CA GLY A 209 -18.34 -10.17 2.82
C GLY A 209 -18.47 -11.17 3.98
N ILE A 210 -17.40 -11.37 4.74
CA ILE A 210 -17.41 -12.18 5.96
C ILE A 210 -17.73 -11.22 7.10
N VAL A 211 -18.85 -11.44 7.76
CA VAL A 211 -19.24 -10.74 8.98
C VAL A 211 -19.38 -11.81 10.05
N ASP A 212 -18.50 -11.81 11.04
CA ASP A 212 -18.62 -12.62 12.25
C ASP A 212 -19.62 -12.00 13.23
#